data_6fb3bc29b649e89912f1f69ba67bf2f7
#
_entry.id   6fb3bc29b649e89912f1f69ba67bf2f7
#
_cell.length_a   1.000
_cell.length_b   1.000
_cell.length_c   1.000
_cell.angle_alpha   90.00
_cell.angle_beta   90.00
_cell.angle_gamma   90.00
#
_symmetry.space_group_name_H-M   'P 1'
#
loop_
_entity.id
_entity.type
_entity.pdbx_description
1 polymer ?
#
loop_
_entity_poly.entity_id
_entity_poly.type
_entity_poly.pdbx_seq_one_letter_code
_entity_poly.pdbx_strand_id
1 'polypeptide(L)'
;SSAASDVYKRQEHHVMNRKVPLVRGFDDYFMAPHSRHTEVRAEDIRKIPDLTILAESDEAGVFLAIADEGRRIFVMGHPEYDRVTLDKEYKRDKEKGLPIDLPVNYYPDDDDTKKPRLEWRSHGNILYSNWLNYYVYQTTPYEFIDTAEIVGK
;
A
#
# COMPACT_ATOMS: atom_id res chain seq x y z
N SER A 1 5.37 -10.53 -16.22
CA SER A 1 5.47 -11.89 -15.67
C SER A 1 5.51 -11.81 -14.15
N SER A 2 4.65 -12.55 -13.47
CA SER A 2 4.72 -12.68 -12.01
C SER A 2 5.79 -13.71 -11.66
N ALA A 3 6.74 -13.35 -10.79
CA ALA A 3 7.64 -14.30 -10.18
C ALA A 3 7.02 -14.79 -8.87
N ALA A 4 7.07 -16.09 -8.59
CA ALA A 4 6.68 -16.61 -7.28
C ALA A 4 7.76 -16.17 -6.27
N SER A 5 7.37 -15.39 -5.30
CA SER A 5 8.20 -15.05 -4.15
C SER A 5 7.29 -14.84 -2.96
N ASP A 6 7.42 -15.75 -1.98
CA ASP A 6 6.74 -15.58 -0.71
C ASP A 6 7.42 -14.45 0.05
N VAL A 7 6.70 -13.35 0.24
CA VAL A 7 7.27 -12.14 0.81
C VAL A 7 6.43 -11.67 1.96
N TYR A 8 6.96 -11.87 3.17
CA TYR A 8 6.54 -11.15 4.37
C TYR A 8 7.64 -10.18 4.75
N LYS A 9 7.44 -8.89 4.57
CA LYS A 9 8.45 -7.89 4.91
C LYS A 9 7.83 -6.55 5.28
N ARG A 10 8.55 -5.81 6.10
CA ARG A 10 8.39 -4.37 6.28
C ARG A 10 9.61 -3.70 5.67
N GLN A 11 9.41 -2.95 4.61
CA GLN A 11 10.52 -2.37 3.87
C GLN A 11 10.38 -0.86 3.71
N GLU A 12 11.51 -0.22 3.58
CA GLU A 12 11.61 1.18 3.20
C GLU A 12 11.28 1.35 1.72
N HIS A 13 10.46 2.34 1.44
CA HIS A 13 10.04 2.74 0.11
C HIS A 13 10.43 4.19 -0.12
N HIS A 14 10.72 4.56 -1.36
CA HIS A 14 10.97 5.93 -1.74
C HIS A 14 9.94 6.42 -2.77
N VAL A 15 9.62 7.73 -2.66
CA VAL A 15 8.68 8.39 -3.56
C VAL A 15 9.39 8.79 -4.83
N MET A 16 8.92 8.23 -5.97
CA MET A 16 9.50 8.44 -7.30
C MET A 16 8.97 9.69 -8.00
N ASN A 17 7.71 10.04 -7.78
CA ASN A 17 7.07 11.16 -8.44
C ASN A 17 6.20 11.96 -7.46
N ARG A 18 6.68 13.14 -7.07
CA ARG A 18 6.01 14.03 -6.12
C ARG A 18 4.96 14.96 -6.74
N LYS A 19 4.86 15.00 -8.06
CA LYS A 19 3.92 15.90 -8.76
C LYS A 19 2.48 15.39 -8.74
N VAL A 20 2.26 14.19 -8.21
CA VAL A 20 0.94 13.55 -8.17
C VAL A 20 0.32 13.77 -6.79
N PRO A 21 -0.93 14.29 -6.70
CA PRO A 21 -1.60 14.57 -5.42
C PRO A 21 -1.70 13.36 -4.48
N LEU A 22 -1.72 12.15 -5.00
CA LEU A 22 -1.85 10.92 -4.21
C LEU A 22 -0.72 10.75 -3.17
N VAL A 23 0.48 11.25 -3.47
CA VAL A 23 1.64 11.19 -2.56
C VAL A 23 1.92 12.51 -1.84
N ARG A 24 0.98 13.44 -1.87
CA ARG A 24 1.12 14.72 -1.18
C ARG A 24 1.26 14.52 0.33
N GLY A 25 2.28 15.12 0.93
CA GLY A 25 2.58 14.99 2.35
C GLY A 25 3.35 13.73 2.74
N PHE A 26 3.74 12.88 1.78
CA PHE A 26 4.66 11.79 2.05
C PHE A 26 6.06 12.32 2.34
N ASP A 27 6.77 11.66 3.23
CA ASP A 27 8.22 11.80 3.36
C ASP A 27 8.92 11.25 2.12
N ASP A 28 10.22 11.53 1.94
CA ASP A 28 11.00 10.97 0.83
C ASP A 28 11.08 9.46 0.92
N TYR A 29 11.17 8.95 2.13
CA TYR A 29 11.19 7.53 2.48
C TYR A 29 10.12 7.22 3.52
N PHE A 30 9.51 6.06 3.40
CA PHE A 30 8.52 5.59 4.34
C PHE A 30 8.52 4.05 4.44
N MET A 31 8.03 3.53 5.54
CA MET A 31 7.90 2.09 5.75
C MET A 31 6.52 1.61 5.32
N ALA A 32 6.46 0.42 4.71
CA ALA A 32 5.20 -0.28 4.45
C ALA A 32 5.37 -1.80 4.55
N PRO A 33 4.34 -2.51 5.05
CA PRO A 33 4.33 -3.96 5.05
C PRO A 33 3.92 -4.52 3.69
N HIS A 34 4.51 -5.65 3.33
CA HIS A 34 4.13 -6.47 2.19
C HIS A 34 3.82 -7.89 2.65
N SER A 35 2.76 -8.47 2.08
CA SER A 35 2.37 -9.86 2.23
C SER A 35 1.87 -10.35 0.88
N ARG A 36 2.64 -11.15 0.18
CA ARG A 36 2.27 -11.63 -1.16
C ARG A 36 3.05 -12.87 -1.56
N HIS A 37 2.44 -13.70 -2.39
CA HIS A 37 3.05 -14.88 -2.99
C HIS A 37 3.53 -14.64 -4.44
N THR A 38 3.18 -13.49 -5.03
CA THR A 38 3.56 -13.12 -6.39
C THR A 38 4.00 -11.67 -6.46
N GLU A 39 4.87 -11.37 -7.42
CA GLU A 39 5.38 -10.02 -7.63
C GLU A 39 5.15 -9.57 -9.07
N VAL A 40 4.73 -8.30 -9.22
CA VAL A 40 4.76 -7.60 -10.51
C VAL A 40 6.05 -6.76 -10.54
N ARG A 41 6.93 -7.07 -11.49
CA ARG A 41 8.23 -6.39 -11.58
C ARG A 41 8.08 -4.94 -12.04
N ALA A 42 8.85 -4.04 -11.44
CA ALA A 42 8.87 -2.63 -11.83
C ALA A 42 9.19 -2.42 -13.32
N GLU A 43 10.10 -3.23 -13.87
CA GLU A 43 10.46 -3.20 -15.29
C GLU A 43 9.28 -3.52 -16.22
N ASP A 44 8.37 -4.40 -15.82
CA ASP A 44 7.17 -4.72 -16.59
C ASP A 44 6.13 -3.60 -16.51
N ILE A 45 5.98 -2.98 -15.34
CA ILE A 45 5.12 -1.80 -15.15
C ILE A 45 5.61 -0.63 -16.02
N ARG A 46 6.93 -0.39 -16.05
CA ARG A 46 7.54 0.70 -16.85
C ARG A 46 7.36 0.55 -18.36
N LYS A 47 7.04 -0.65 -18.86
CA LYS A 47 6.73 -0.90 -20.29
C LYS A 47 5.31 -0.46 -20.66
N ILE A 48 4.44 -0.20 -19.69
CA ILE A 48 3.05 0.21 -19.92
C ILE A 48 2.99 1.75 -19.95
N PRO A 49 2.72 2.39 -21.12
CA PRO A 49 2.86 3.84 -21.29
C PRO A 49 2.02 4.68 -20.33
N ASP A 50 0.82 4.20 -20.00
CA ASP A 50 -0.14 4.95 -19.17
C ASP A 50 -0.01 4.65 -17.67
N LEU A 51 0.95 3.82 -17.27
CA LEU A 51 1.16 3.42 -15.88
C LEU A 51 2.40 4.10 -15.30
N THR A 52 2.21 4.87 -14.25
CA THR A 52 3.28 5.60 -13.56
C THR A 52 3.52 5.02 -12.17
N ILE A 53 4.77 4.64 -11.87
CA ILE A 53 5.18 4.25 -10.52
C ILE A 53 5.34 5.51 -9.68
N LEU A 54 4.68 5.56 -8.52
CA LEU A 54 4.75 6.67 -7.57
C LEU A 54 5.67 6.39 -6.39
N ALA A 55 5.75 5.13 -5.95
CA ALA A 55 6.65 4.71 -4.89
C ALA A 55 7.09 3.26 -5.09
N GLU A 56 8.34 2.99 -4.80
CA GLU A 56 8.93 1.65 -4.87
C GLU A 56 9.99 1.43 -3.78
N SER A 57 10.33 0.18 -3.56
CA SER A 57 11.42 -0.27 -2.69
C SER A 57 12.38 -1.12 -3.50
N ASP A 58 13.67 -1.01 -3.25
CA ASP A 58 14.70 -1.83 -3.89
C ASP A 58 14.52 -3.32 -3.55
N GLU A 59 14.03 -3.61 -2.35
CA GLU A 59 13.86 -4.99 -1.86
C GLU A 59 12.43 -5.53 -1.98
N ALA A 60 11.40 -4.66 -1.85
CA ALA A 60 10.00 -5.06 -1.91
C ALA A 60 9.34 -4.76 -3.26
N GLY A 61 10.03 -4.07 -4.17
CA GLY A 61 9.49 -3.71 -5.47
C GLY A 61 8.45 -2.58 -5.39
N VAL A 62 7.54 -2.54 -6.36
CA VAL A 62 6.56 -1.44 -6.47
C VAL A 62 5.56 -1.47 -5.33
N PHE A 63 5.36 -0.33 -4.69
CA PHE A 63 4.34 -0.11 -3.67
C PHE A 63 3.09 0.55 -4.26
N LEU A 64 3.27 1.61 -5.04
CA LEU A 64 2.17 2.43 -5.53
C LEU A 64 2.36 2.79 -6.99
N ALA A 65 1.34 2.56 -7.80
CA ALA A 65 1.29 2.98 -9.19
C ALA A 65 -0.08 3.58 -9.53
N ILE A 66 -0.12 4.44 -10.55
CA ILE A 66 -1.32 5.16 -10.97
C ILE A 66 -1.43 5.14 -12.50
N ALA A 67 -2.67 5.08 -12.99
CA ALA A 67 -3.00 5.18 -14.42
C ALA A 67 -4.30 5.95 -14.65
N ASP A 68 -4.58 6.33 -15.91
CA ASP A 68 -5.81 7.02 -16.32
C ASP A 68 -6.12 8.26 -15.46
N GLU A 69 -5.14 9.13 -15.26
CA GLU A 69 -5.31 10.34 -14.49
C GLU A 69 -5.89 10.12 -13.06
N GLY A 70 -5.59 8.97 -12.48
CA GLY A 70 -6.04 8.62 -11.13
C GLY A 70 -7.31 7.77 -11.05
N ARG A 71 -7.88 7.37 -12.18
CA ARG A 71 -9.02 6.45 -12.20
C ARG A 71 -8.64 5.02 -11.80
N ARG A 72 -7.37 4.65 -12.00
CA ARG A 72 -6.82 3.37 -11.61
C ARG A 72 -5.62 3.59 -10.69
N ILE A 73 -5.72 3.10 -9.47
CA ILE A 73 -4.68 3.18 -8.45
C ILE A 73 -4.39 1.75 -7.98
N PHE A 74 -3.10 1.40 -7.99
CA PHE A 74 -2.61 0.08 -7.61
C PHE A 74 -1.73 0.21 -6.39
N VAL A 75 -2.15 -0.38 -5.27
CA VAL A 75 -1.40 -0.46 -4.02
C VAL A 75 -0.93 -1.90 -3.84
N MET A 76 0.37 -2.14 -3.93
CA MET A 76 0.97 -3.47 -3.91
C MET A 76 1.37 -3.94 -2.51
N GLY A 77 1.42 -3.02 -1.56
CA GLY A 77 1.63 -3.30 -0.14
C GLY A 77 0.35 -3.15 0.67
N HIS A 78 0.47 -3.29 1.98
CA HIS A 78 -0.67 -3.29 2.91
C HIS A 78 -0.57 -2.15 3.95
N PRO A 79 -0.75 -0.88 3.54
CA PRO A 79 -0.69 0.25 4.47
C PRO A 79 -1.81 0.22 5.52
N GLU A 80 -2.88 -0.55 5.27
CA GLU A 80 -4.01 -0.76 6.17
C GLU A 80 -3.73 -1.74 7.32
N TYR A 81 -2.66 -2.52 7.24
CA TYR A 81 -2.37 -3.54 8.25
C TYR A 81 -2.18 -2.95 9.64
N ASP A 82 -2.81 -3.60 10.61
CA ASP A 82 -2.46 -3.39 12.01
C ASP A 82 -1.08 -3.97 12.34
N ARG A 83 -0.54 -3.54 13.49
CA ARG A 83 0.77 -3.97 13.98
C ARG A 83 1.01 -5.48 13.90
N VAL A 84 -0.01 -6.27 14.19
CA VAL A 84 0.09 -7.73 14.33
C VAL A 84 -0.52 -8.51 13.17
N THR A 85 -1.01 -7.87 12.13
CA THR A 85 -1.64 -8.57 11.02
C THR A 85 -0.64 -9.46 10.30
N LEU A 86 0.52 -8.93 9.93
CA LEU A 86 1.58 -9.68 9.28
C LEU A 86 2.15 -10.79 10.19
N ASP A 87 2.24 -10.57 11.50
CA ASP A 87 2.63 -11.57 12.50
C ASP A 87 1.69 -12.79 12.50
N LYS A 88 0.38 -12.51 12.44
CA LYS A 88 -0.64 -13.58 12.40
C LYS A 88 -0.58 -14.39 11.10
N GLU A 89 -0.37 -13.72 9.98
CA GLU A 89 -0.22 -14.39 8.67
C GLU A 89 1.03 -15.28 8.66
N TYR A 90 2.17 -14.75 9.07
CA TYR A 90 3.42 -15.49 9.17
C TYR A 90 3.28 -16.73 10.08
N LYS A 91 2.78 -16.56 11.30
CA LYS A 91 2.62 -17.66 12.27
C LYS A 91 1.63 -18.71 11.77
N ARG A 92 0.51 -18.30 11.17
CA ARG A 92 -0.46 -19.20 10.54
C ARG A 92 0.19 -20.10 9.48
N ASP A 93 1.00 -19.50 8.60
CA ASP A 93 1.59 -20.22 7.49
C ASP A 93 2.78 -21.09 7.94
N LYS A 94 3.51 -20.65 8.95
CA LYS A 94 4.53 -21.44 9.65
C LYS A 94 3.92 -22.69 10.32
N GLU A 95 2.78 -22.54 11.00
CA GLU A 95 2.03 -23.65 11.62
C GLU A 95 1.52 -24.66 10.59
N LYS A 96 1.19 -24.24 9.38
CA LYS A 96 0.81 -25.11 8.26
C LYS A 96 2.00 -25.84 7.63
N GLY A 97 3.22 -25.57 8.08
CA GLY A 97 4.43 -26.18 7.54
C GLY A 97 4.84 -25.62 6.17
N LEU A 98 4.37 -24.44 5.78
CA LEU A 98 4.80 -23.79 4.54
C LEU A 98 6.25 -23.32 4.69
N PRO A 99 7.07 -23.42 3.62
CA PRO A 99 8.45 -22.95 3.60
C PRO A 99 8.50 -21.42 3.51
N ILE A 100 8.20 -20.74 4.59
CA ILE A 100 8.21 -19.27 4.70
C ILE A 100 9.35 -18.82 5.60
N ASP A 101 9.98 -17.73 5.18
CA ASP A 101 11.04 -17.08 5.95
C ASP A 101 10.48 -16.11 7.00
N LEU A 102 11.30 -15.79 8.00
CA LEU A 102 10.99 -14.77 8.97
C LEU A 102 10.74 -13.41 8.26
N PRO A 103 9.66 -12.68 8.60
CA PRO A 103 9.39 -11.38 8.00
C PRO A 103 10.54 -10.39 8.19
N VAL A 104 11.15 -9.98 7.08
CA VAL A 104 12.33 -9.12 7.08
C VAL A 104 12.01 -7.74 7.65
N ASN A 105 12.86 -7.23 8.54
CA ASN A 105 12.76 -5.91 9.19
C ASN A 105 11.43 -5.66 9.97
N TYR A 106 10.70 -6.69 10.29
CA TYR A 106 9.40 -6.57 10.94
C TYR A 106 9.46 -6.67 12.45
N TYR A 107 10.21 -7.65 12.96
CA TYR A 107 10.42 -7.81 14.39
C TYR A 107 11.67 -7.07 14.85
N PRO A 108 11.68 -6.51 16.08
CA PRO A 108 12.93 -6.03 16.69
C PRO A 108 13.96 -7.17 16.78
N ASP A 109 15.18 -6.90 16.33
CA ASP A 109 16.31 -7.87 16.34
C ASP A 109 16.01 -9.21 15.63
N ASP A 110 15.08 -9.18 14.66
CA ASP A 110 14.59 -10.37 13.94
C ASP A 110 14.08 -11.50 14.86
N ASP A 111 13.52 -11.14 15.99
CA ASP A 111 13.00 -12.06 17.02
C ASP A 111 11.46 -12.07 16.99
N ASP A 112 10.86 -13.17 16.50
CA ASP A 112 9.41 -13.33 16.35
C ASP A 112 8.65 -13.51 17.67
N THR A 113 9.36 -13.53 18.79
CA THR A 113 8.77 -13.48 20.14
C THR A 113 8.53 -12.04 20.61
N LYS A 114 9.18 -11.06 19.97
CA LYS A 114 9.05 -9.64 20.30
C LYS A 114 7.88 -9.01 19.57
N LYS A 115 7.32 -7.96 20.19
CA LYS A 115 6.22 -7.20 19.60
C LYS A 115 6.72 -6.42 18.38
N PRO A 116 6.08 -6.56 17.20
CA PRO A 116 6.45 -5.83 16.00
C PRO A 116 6.34 -4.31 16.16
N ARG A 117 7.15 -3.56 15.42
CA ARG A 117 7.07 -2.10 15.34
C ARG A 117 6.01 -1.68 14.31
N LEU A 118 5.22 -0.66 14.65
CA LEU A 118 4.27 -0.04 13.74
C LEU A 118 4.85 1.29 13.24
N GLU A 119 5.29 1.35 11.99
CA GLU A 119 5.97 2.52 11.42
C GLU A 119 5.39 2.95 10.06
N TRP A 120 4.17 2.49 9.70
CA TRP A 120 3.52 2.79 8.41
C TRP A 120 2.14 3.44 8.53
N ARG A 121 1.56 3.54 9.71
CA ARG A 121 0.18 4.04 9.92
C ARG A 121 0.00 5.47 9.41
N SER A 122 0.95 6.36 9.68
CA SER A 122 0.85 7.76 9.25
C SER A 122 0.79 7.89 7.74
N HIS A 123 1.68 7.20 7.02
CA HIS A 123 1.69 7.20 5.55
C HIS A 123 0.47 6.49 4.96
N GLY A 124 -0.01 5.41 5.59
CA GLY A 124 -1.27 4.78 5.22
C GLY A 124 -2.45 5.73 5.32
N ASN A 125 -2.57 6.45 6.43
CA ASN A 125 -3.63 7.44 6.62
C ASN A 125 -3.55 8.58 5.59
N ILE A 126 -2.35 9.08 5.30
CA ILE A 126 -2.13 10.12 4.28
C ILE A 126 -2.55 9.59 2.90
N LEU A 127 -2.16 8.37 2.52
CA LEU A 127 -2.53 7.77 1.25
C LEU A 127 -4.05 7.73 1.05
N TYR A 128 -4.77 7.18 2.02
CA TYR A 128 -6.23 7.09 1.95
C TYR A 128 -6.92 8.45 1.97
N SER A 129 -6.43 9.38 2.78
CA SER A 129 -6.94 10.76 2.81
C SER A 129 -6.74 11.46 1.47
N ASN A 130 -5.57 11.32 0.85
CA ASN A 130 -5.29 11.88 -0.47
C ASN A 130 -6.18 11.26 -1.55
N TRP A 131 -6.36 9.93 -1.51
CA TRP A 131 -7.26 9.25 -2.43
C TRP A 131 -8.69 9.78 -2.33
N LEU A 132 -9.25 9.86 -1.13
CA LEU A 132 -10.60 10.38 -0.91
C LEU A 132 -10.72 11.83 -1.36
N ASN A 133 -9.81 12.70 -0.94
CA ASN A 133 -9.90 14.14 -1.15
C ASN A 133 -9.63 14.57 -2.60
N TYR A 134 -8.68 13.93 -3.28
CA TYR A 134 -8.22 14.37 -4.60
C TYR A 134 -8.76 13.52 -5.76
N TYR A 135 -9.24 12.31 -5.50
CA TYR A 135 -9.72 11.41 -6.56
C TYR A 135 -11.20 11.04 -6.40
N VAL A 136 -11.66 10.72 -5.20
CA VAL A 136 -13.05 10.33 -4.98
C VAL A 136 -13.98 11.54 -4.95
N TYR A 137 -13.74 12.48 -4.03
CA TYR A 137 -14.63 13.64 -3.86
C TYR A 137 -14.59 14.62 -5.02
N GLN A 138 -13.46 14.75 -5.72
CA GLN A 138 -13.33 15.64 -6.86
C GLN A 138 -14.00 15.12 -8.14
N THR A 139 -14.16 13.79 -8.26
CA THR A 139 -14.68 13.15 -9.47
C THR A 139 -16.11 12.63 -9.32
N THR A 140 -16.62 12.54 -8.11
CA THR A 140 -17.98 12.09 -7.83
C THR A 140 -18.94 13.28 -7.89
N PRO A 141 -19.92 13.32 -8.82
CA PRO A 141 -20.92 14.36 -8.84
C PRO A 141 -21.74 14.29 -7.55
N TYR A 142 -21.74 15.38 -6.79
CA TYR A 142 -22.53 15.50 -5.58
C TYR A 142 -23.69 16.46 -5.85
N GLU A 143 -24.91 15.93 -5.90
CA GLU A 143 -26.13 16.73 -5.94
C GLU A 143 -26.64 16.88 -4.51
N PHE A 144 -26.73 18.12 -4.02
CA PHE A 144 -27.49 18.42 -2.81
C PHE A 144 -28.98 18.17 -3.09
N ILE A 145 -29.49 17.08 -2.59
CA ILE A 145 -30.96 16.91 -2.50
C ILE A 145 -31.39 17.76 -1.31
N ASP A 146 -32.07 18.88 -1.60
CA ASP A 146 -32.67 19.70 -0.54
C ASP A 146 -33.73 18.83 0.18
N THR A 147 -33.40 18.40 1.40
CA THR A 147 -34.31 17.58 2.21
C THR A 147 -35.61 18.30 2.58
N ALA A 148 -35.70 19.60 2.37
CA ALA A 148 -36.95 20.38 2.54
C ALA A 148 -38.03 19.98 1.52
N GLU A 149 -37.68 19.47 0.34
CA GLU A 149 -38.64 18.99 -0.65
C GLU A 149 -39.24 17.59 -0.31
N ILE A 150 -38.59 16.81 0.56
CA ILE A 150 -39.01 15.45 0.93
C ILE A 150 -40.05 15.48 2.07
N VAL A 151 -40.07 16.54 2.88
CA VAL A 151 -40.96 16.66 4.07
C VAL A 151 -42.27 17.38 3.74
N GLY A 152 -42.44 17.87 2.51
CA GLY A 152 -43.61 18.66 2.07
C GLY A 152 -44.66 17.89 1.27
N LYS A 153 -44.75 16.54 1.39
CA LYS A 153 -45.86 15.73 0.83
C LYS A 153 -46.54 14.87 1.86
#